data_24cd2e8586b30439341923f90e8d0579
#
_entry.id   24cd2e8586b30439341923f90e8d0579
#
_cell.length_a   1.000
_cell.length_b   1.000
_cell.length_c   1.000
_cell.angle_alpha   90.00
_cell.angle_beta   90.00
_cell.angle_gamma   90.00
#
_symmetry.space_group_name_H-M   'P 1'
#
loop_
_entity.id
_entity.type
_entity.pdbx_description
1 polymer ?
#
loop_
_entity_poly.entity_id
_entity_poly.type
_entity_poly.pdbx_seq_one_letter_code
_entity_poly.pdbx_strand_id
1 'polypeptide(L)'
;MEELIALLAAQDVCNPLCAIGKIYEIIGLFYQYCSVETVRIHKTDKRFKEALTYINNHYTESISTQNISKRFGYEEAYFCRKFKETTGTGVIKYIRYLRLSNAQHLLRLSEENIRDVALKCGFSDISYFCSCFKHQFGMSPKEFRKQKG
;
A
#
# COMPACT_ATOMS: atom_id res chain seq x y z
N MET A 1 -10.17 10.78 21.84
CA MET A 1 -9.31 9.62 22.20
C MET A 1 -9.88 8.82 23.35
N GLU A 2 -10.37 9.46 24.41
CA GLU A 2 -10.98 8.77 25.56
C GLU A 2 -12.27 8.03 25.20
N GLU A 3 -13.12 8.56 24.32
CA GLU A 3 -14.33 7.88 23.83
C GLU A 3 -14.03 6.59 23.05
N LEU A 4 -12.94 6.55 22.29
CA LEU A 4 -12.53 5.37 21.54
C LEU A 4 -12.08 4.24 22.47
N ILE A 5 -11.40 4.58 23.57
CA ILE A 5 -10.95 3.65 24.59
C ILE A 5 -12.15 3.12 25.40
N ALA A 6 -13.13 3.97 25.69
CA ALA A 6 -14.35 3.57 26.38
C ALA A 6 -15.22 2.60 25.53
N LEU A 7 -15.29 2.81 24.21
CA LEU A 7 -16.00 1.92 23.27
C LEU A 7 -15.36 0.54 23.16
N LEU A 8 -14.02 0.47 23.27
CA LEU A 8 -13.28 -0.80 23.23
C LEU A 8 -13.33 -1.58 24.56
N ALA A 9 -13.60 -0.89 25.68
CA ALA A 9 -13.65 -1.48 27.02
C ALA A 9 -15.03 -2.05 27.40
N ALA A 10 -16.11 -1.75 26.65
CA ALA A 10 -17.43 -2.30 26.88
C ALA A 10 -17.51 -3.76 26.44
N GLN A 11 -17.28 -4.68 27.38
CA GLN A 11 -17.38 -6.14 27.21
C GLN A 11 -18.86 -6.59 27.15
N ASP A 12 -19.55 -6.30 26.05
CA ASP A 12 -20.81 -6.96 25.73
C ASP A 12 -20.81 -7.42 24.27
N VAL A 13 -19.94 -8.39 23.96
CA VAL A 13 -19.88 -9.02 22.63
C VAL A 13 -20.73 -10.31 22.67
N CYS A 14 -22.04 -10.16 22.80
CA CYS A 14 -22.98 -11.30 22.66
C CYS A 14 -23.64 -11.40 21.29
N ASN A 15 -23.42 -10.47 20.37
CA ASN A 15 -24.04 -10.53 19.04
C ASN A 15 -23.06 -10.11 17.92
N PRO A 16 -22.78 -11.00 16.93
CA PRO A 16 -21.91 -10.66 15.80
C PRO A 16 -22.35 -9.41 15.03
N LEU A 17 -23.65 -9.11 14.98
CA LEU A 17 -24.21 -7.93 14.33
C LEU A 17 -23.82 -6.65 15.07
N CYS A 18 -23.77 -6.67 16.40
CA CYS A 18 -23.28 -5.52 17.18
C CYS A 18 -21.80 -5.26 16.96
N ALA A 19 -20.97 -6.31 16.82
CA ALA A 19 -19.55 -6.18 16.50
C ALA A 19 -19.35 -5.54 15.11
N ILE A 20 -20.12 -5.97 14.12
CA ILE A 20 -20.11 -5.39 12.76
C ILE A 20 -20.54 -3.93 12.81
N GLY A 21 -21.60 -3.59 13.54
CA GLY A 21 -22.05 -2.21 13.71
C GLY A 21 -20.98 -1.30 14.32
N LYS A 22 -20.30 -1.75 15.37
CA LYS A 22 -19.17 -1.04 15.98
C LYS A 22 -17.98 -0.85 15.05
N ILE A 23 -17.69 -1.85 14.20
CA ILE A 23 -16.63 -1.72 13.17
C ILE A 23 -16.99 -0.63 12.16
N TYR A 24 -18.24 -0.57 11.68
CA TYR A 24 -18.70 0.50 10.79
C TYR A 24 -18.66 1.87 11.45
N GLU A 25 -18.99 1.97 12.73
CA GLU A 25 -18.91 3.21 13.52
C GLU A 25 -17.45 3.69 13.65
N ILE A 26 -16.52 2.79 13.96
CA ILE A 26 -15.08 3.08 14.01
C ILE A 26 -14.55 3.51 12.63
N ILE A 27 -14.94 2.81 11.55
CA ILE A 27 -14.61 3.20 10.18
C ILE A 27 -15.18 4.57 9.85
N GLY A 28 -16.41 4.88 10.25
CA GLY A 28 -17.05 6.19 10.08
C GLY A 28 -16.30 7.30 10.80
N LEU A 29 -15.95 7.10 12.07
CA LEU A 29 -15.14 8.04 12.85
C LEU A 29 -13.75 8.22 12.25
N PHE A 30 -13.09 7.15 11.82
CA PHE A 30 -11.81 7.21 11.15
C PHE A 30 -11.90 8.00 9.84
N TYR A 31 -12.96 7.78 9.04
CA TYR A 31 -13.22 8.54 7.81
C TYR A 31 -13.46 10.02 8.09
N GLN A 32 -14.22 10.34 9.14
CA GLN A 32 -14.48 11.71 9.57
C GLN A 32 -13.21 12.40 10.07
N TYR A 33 -12.38 11.70 10.85
CA TYR A 33 -11.11 12.22 11.35
C TYR A 33 -10.08 12.39 10.22
N CYS A 34 -9.95 11.43 9.34
CA CYS A 34 -9.10 11.54 8.14
C CYS A 34 -9.60 12.61 7.16
N SER A 35 -10.90 12.83 7.04
CA SER A 35 -11.47 13.88 6.18
C SER A 35 -11.14 15.29 6.67
N VAL A 36 -10.98 15.49 7.98
CA VAL A 36 -10.61 16.80 8.57
C VAL A 36 -9.14 17.14 8.31
N GLU A 37 -8.24 16.13 8.27
CA GLU A 37 -6.84 16.36 7.88
C GLU A 37 -6.63 16.44 6.37
N THR A 38 -7.47 15.78 5.56
CA THR A 38 -7.39 15.84 4.10
C THR A 38 -7.78 17.21 3.52
N VAL A 39 -8.46 18.09 4.28
CA VAL A 39 -8.77 19.46 3.83
C VAL A 39 -7.52 20.37 3.74
N ARG A 40 -6.39 19.97 4.33
CA ARG A 40 -5.09 20.62 4.12
C ARG A 40 -4.27 20.05 2.95
N ILE A 41 -4.79 19.05 2.23
CA ILE A 41 -4.20 18.66 0.95
C ILE A 41 -4.50 19.82 -0.01
N HIS A 42 -3.50 20.70 -0.19
CA HIS A 42 -3.40 21.63 -1.30
C HIS A 42 -4.10 21.02 -2.53
N LYS A 43 -4.82 21.85 -3.31
CA LYS A 43 -5.39 21.50 -4.63
C LYS A 43 -4.42 20.56 -5.34
N THR A 44 -4.59 19.25 -5.10
CA THR A 44 -3.69 18.26 -5.68
C THR A 44 -3.90 18.39 -7.16
N ASP A 45 -2.89 18.86 -7.86
CA ASP A 45 -2.90 19.05 -9.29
C ASP A 45 -3.49 17.78 -9.93
N LYS A 46 -4.52 17.95 -10.76
CA LYS A 46 -5.21 16.86 -11.46
C LYS A 46 -4.21 15.89 -12.10
N ARG A 47 -3.17 16.44 -12.73
CA ARG A 47 -2.10 15.66 -13.35
C ARG A 47 -1.33 14.80 -12.35
N PHE A 48 -1.14 15.28 -11.12
CA PHE A 48 -0.47 14.50 -10.07
C PHE A 48 -1.34 13.33 -9.59
N LYS A 49 -2.65 13.51 -9.47
CA LYS A 49 -3.59 12.42 -9.17
C LYS A 49 -3.59 11.37 -10.28
N GLU A 50 -3.56 11.81 -11.54
CA GLU A 50 -3.44 10.92 -12.70
C GLU A 50 -2.13 10.13 -12.67
N ALA A 51 -1.00 10.76 -12.28
CA ALA A 51 0.28 10.08 -12.12
C ALA A 51 0.25 9.03 -11.01
N LEU A 52 -0.38 9.32 -9.86
CA LEU A 52 -0.59 8.35 -8.78
C LEU A 52 -1.44 7.17 -9.24
N THR A 53 -2.54 7.43 -9.93
CA THR A 53 -3.42 6.39 -10.49
C THR A 53 -2.67 5.54 -11.50
N TYR A 54 -1.85 6.16 -12.35
CA TYR A 54 -1.02 5.44 -13.30
C TYR A 54 -0.04 4.49 -12.60
N ILE A 55 0.66 4.97 -11.58
CA ILE A 55 1.58 4.13 -10.79
C ILE A 55 0.84 2.94 -10.18
N ASN A 56 -0.33 3.16 -9.59
CA ASN A 56 -1.13 2.11 -8.96
C ASN A 56 -1.64 1.04 -9.95
N ASN A 57 -1.81 1.41 -11.21
CA ASN A 57 -2.28 0.48 -12.25
C ASN A 57 -1.13 -0.21 -13.00
N HIS A 58 0.09 0.37 -12.98
CA HIS A 58 1.22 -0.09 -13.79
C HIS A 58 2.47 -0.48 -12.97
N TYR A 59 2.35 -0.63 -11.63
CA TYR A 59 3.50 -0.90 -10.77
C TYR A 59 4.23 -2.22 -11.09
N THR A 60 3.56 -3.18 -11.72
CA THR A 60 4.18 -4.45 -12.14
C THR A 60 5.06 -4.31 -13.39
N GLU A 61 4.87 -3.23 -14.14
CA GLU A 61 5.63 -2.95 -15.36
C GLU A 61 6.99 -2.32 -15.03
N SER A 62 7.88 -2.28 -16.02
CA SER A 62 9.17 -1.57 -15.91
C SER A 62 8.97 -0.06 -16.04
N ILE A 63 8.54 0.57 -14.95
CA ILE A 63 8.36 2.02 -14.88
C ILE A 63 9.49 2.68 -14.12
N SER A 64 9.96 3.82 -14.64
CA SER A 64 10.99 4.65 -13.99
C SER A 64 10.42 6.02 -13.59
N THR A 65 11.03 6.64 -12.59
CA THR A 65 10.67 7.99 -12.15
C THR A 65 10.70 8.99 -13.29
N GLN A 66 11.73 8.90 -14.13
CA GLN A 66 11.91 9.74 -15.31
C GLN A 66 10.78 9.58 -16.33
N ASN A 67 10.38 8.33 -16.61
CA ASN A 67 9.30 8.07 -17.56
C ASN A 67 7.96 8.59 -17.03
N ILE A 68 7.69 8.42 -15.74
CA ILE A 68 6.48 8.90 -15.09
C ILE A 68 6.44 10.44 -15.11
N SER A 69 7.51 11.09 -14.64
CA SER A 69 7.57 12.56 -14.58
C SER A 69 7.38 13.19 -15.96
N LYS A 70 8.09 12.66 -16.97
CA LYS A 70 7.96 13.11 -18.37
C LYS A 70 6.55 12.91 -18.92
N ARG A 71 5.93 11.76 -18.66
CA ARG A 71 4.58 11.44 -19.13
C ARG A 71 3.52 12.44 -18.63
N PHE A 72 3.66 12.90 -17.39
CA PHE A 72 2.71 13.84 -16.77
C PHE A 72 3.19 15.30 -16.79
N GLY A 73 4.25 15.62 -17.55
CA GLY A 73 4.71 16.98 -17.77
C GLY A 73 5.35 17.61 -16.53
N TYR A 74 6.08 16.81 -15.73
CA TYR A 74 6.86 17.27 -14.59
C TYR A 74 8.36 17.18 -14.86
N GLU A 75 9.10 18.07 -14.25
CA GLU A 75 10.53 17.88 -14.05
C GLU A 75 10.73 16.81 -12.97
N GLU A 76 11.71 15.91 -13.16
CA GLU A 76 11.87 14.71 -12.33
C GLU A 76 12.10 15.03 -10.85
N ALA A 77 12.99 15.99 -10.55
CA ALA A 77 13.30 16.37 -9.17
C ALA A 77 12.07 16.97 -8.47
N TYR A 78 11.31 17.81 -9.19
CA TYR A 78 10.06 18.37 -8.67
C TYR A 78 9.03 17.27 -8.40
N PHE A 79 8.86 16.32 -9.32
CA PHE A 79 7.95 15.20 -9.15
C PHE A 79 8.30 14.35 -7.93
N CYS A 80 9.58 14.00 -7.77
CA CYS A 80 10.05 13.21 -6.63
C CYS A 80 9.79 13.90 -5.30
N ARG A 81 10.05 15.21 -5.21
CA ARG A 81 9.80 16.01 -4.01
C ARG A 81 8.30 16.04 -3.69
N LYS A 82 7.46 16.43 -4.67
CA LYS A 82 6.00 16.50 -4.53
C LYS A 82 5.41 15.15 -4.15
N PHE A 83 5.90 14.06 -4.75
CA PHE A 83 5.48 12.71 -4.45
C PHE A 83 5.78 12.36 -2.98
N LYS A 84 6.99 12.64 -2.51
CA LYS A 84 7.39 12.39 -1.13
C LYS A 84 6.59 13.23 -0.13
N GLU A 85 6.32 14.50 -0.44
CA GLU A 85 5.49 15.39 0.38
C GLU A 85 4.04 14.88 0.48
N THR A 86 3.49 14.35 -0.62
CA THR A 86 2.10 13.90 -0.67
C THR A 86 1.91 12.49 -0.07
N THR A 87 2.84 11.56 -0.32
CA THR A 87 2.70 10.14 0.05
C THR A 87 3.53 9.74 1.27
N GLY A 88 4.36 10.64 1.80
CA GLY A 88 5.30 10.36 2.89
C GLY A 88 6.51 9.52 2.47
N THR A 89 6.59 9.05 1.21
CA THR A 89 7.66 8.16 0.75
C THR A 89 8.09 8.46 -0.69
N GLY A 90 9.31 8.03 -1.07
CA GLY A 90 9.79 8.21 -2.44
C GLY A 90 9.13 7.24 -3.43
N VAL A 91 9.04 7.65 -4.71
CA VAL A 91 8.38 6.92 -5.80
C VAL A 91 8.83 5.46 -5.88
N ILE A 92 10.13 5.21 -5.92
CA ILE A 92 10.69 3.84 -6.06
C ILE A 92 10.34 2.97 -4.84
N LYS A 93 10.38 3.55 -3.62
CA LYS A 93 10.00 2.84 -2.39
C LYS A 93 8.51 2.51 -2.39
N TYR A 94 7.68 3.43 -2.88
CA TYR A 94 6.24 3.24 -3.03
C TYR A 94 5.90 2.12 -4.01
N ILE A 95 6.50 2.13 -5.22
CA ILE A 95 6.32 1.08 -6.23
C ILE A 95 6.74 -0.30 -5.66
N ARG A 96 7.90 -0.34 -4.99
CA ARG A 96 8.38 -1.58 -4.35
C ARG A 96 7.40 -2.09 -3.30
N TYR A 97 6.84 -1.20 -2.49
CA TYR A 97 5.81 -1.56 -1.50
C TYR A 97 4.58 -2.18 -2.17
N LEU A 98 4.05 -1.58 -3.25
CA LEU A 98 2.92 -2.13 -3.99
C LEU A 98 3.23 -3.53 -4.54
N ARG A 99 4.41 -3.72 -5.13
CA ARG A 99 4.86 -5.02 -5.64
C ARG A 99 4.93 -6.08 -4.54
N LEU A 100 5.50 -5.74 -3.39
CA LEU A 100 5.62 -6.66 -2.26
C LEU A 100 4.28 -6.99 -1.62
N SER A 101 3.37 -6.02 -1.52
CA SER A 101 2.00 -6.25 -1.03
C SER A 101 1.22 -7.19 -1.96
N ASN A 102 1.36 -7.02 -3.28
CA ASN A 102 0.77 -7.93 -4.25
C ASN A 102 1.39 -9.33 -4.16
N ALA A 103 2.71 -9.44 -4.01
CA ALA A 103 3.39 -10.71 -3.84
C ALA A 103 2.93 -11.43 -2.56
N GLN A 104 2.75 -10.71 -1.46
CA GLN A 104 2.20 -11.25 -0.21
C GLN A 104 0.81 -11.84 -0.44
N HIS A 105 -0.05 -11.15 -1.18
CA HIS A 105 -1.38 -11.62 -1.53
C HIS A 105 -1.33 -12.90 -2.38
N LEU A 106 -0.53 -12.90 -3.46
CA LEU A 106 -0.37 -14.08 -4.32
C LEU A 106 0.21 -15.28 -3.58
N LEU A 107 1.20 -15.07 -2.71
CA LEU A 107 1.78 -16.15 -1.90
C LEU A 107 0.79 -16.79 -0.94
N ARG A 108 -0.24 -16.05 -0.51
CA ARG A 108 -1.33 -16.59 0.31
C ARG A 108 -2.37 -17.37 -0.49
N LEU A 109 -2.68 -16.95 -1.71
CA LEU A 109 -3.82 -17.46 -2.46
C LEU A 109 -3.45 -18.51 -3.52
N SER A 110 -2.19 -18.52 -3.99
CA SER A 110 -1.76 -19.41 -5.07
C SER A 110 -0.67 -20.38 -4.64
N GLU A 111 -0.61 -21.51 -5.34
CA GLU A 111 0.47 -22.51 -5.24
C GLU A 111 1.61 -22.25 -6.26
N GLU A 112 1.55 -21.13 -6.98
CA GLU A 112 2.57 -20.75 -7.96
C GLU A 112 3.96 -20.71 -7.30
N ASN A 113 5.01 -21.06 -8.07
CA ASN A 113 6.35 -21.00 -7.52
C ASN A 113 6.76 -19.55 -7.19
N ILE A 114 7.71 -19.39 -6.28
CA ILE A 114 8.15 -18.07 -5.78
C ILE A 114 8.72 -17.21 -6.91
N ARG A 115 9.35 -17.84 -7.91
CA ARG A 115 9.91 -17.17 -9.08
C ARG A 115 8.80 -16.51 -9.91
N ASP A 116 7.73 -17.25 -10.20
CA ASP A 116 6.63 -16.75 -11.03
C ASP A 116 5.87 -15.64 -10.30
N VAL A 117 5.66 -15.78 -8.99
CA VAL A 117 5.09 -14.70 -8.16
C VAL A 117 5.95 -13.44 -8.23
N ALA A 118 7.29 -13.57 -8.10
CA ALA A 118 8.20 -12.42 -8.20
C ALA A 118 8.08 -11.72 -9.56
N LEU A 119 8.09 -12.50 -10.65
CA LEU A 119 7.98 -11.98 -12.02
C LEU A 119 6.63 -11.29 -12.27
N LYS A 120 5.51 -11.90 -11.85
CA LYS A 120 4.16 -11.31 -11.94
C LYS A 120 4.04 -9.99 -11.17
N CYS A 121 4.78 -9.87 -10.07
CA CYS A 121 4.80 -8.64 -9.28
C CYS A 121 5.80 -7.58 -9.83
N GLY A 122 6.47 -7.85 -10.95
CA GLY A 122 7.36 -6.89 -11.60
C GLY A 122 8.80 -6.90 -11.07
N PHE A 123 9.23 -7.97 -10.39
CA PHE A 123 10.63 -8.17 -10.02
C PHE A 123 11.34 -9.01 -11.09
N SER A 124 12.36 -8.43 -11.72
CA SER A 124 13.24 -9.14 -12.68
C SER A 124 14.30 -10.01 -12.00
N ASP A 125 14.70 -9.65 -10.78
CA ASP A 125 15.69 -10.37 -9.98
C ASP A 125 15.03 -11.00 -8.75
N ILE A 126 15.10 -12.33 -8.66
CA ILE A 126 14.48 -13.11 -7.60
C ILE A 126 15.23 -12.94 -6.27
N SER A 127 16.57 -12.83 -6.31
CA SER A 127 17.38 -12.64 -5.13
C SER A 127 17.08 -11.30 -4.48
N TYR A 128 16.96 -10.26 -5.31
CA TYR A 128 16.52 -8.93 -4.87
C TYR A 128 15.10 -8.96 -4.29
N PHE A 129 14.17 -9.64 -4.97
CA PHE A 129 12.81 -9.85 -4.45
C PHE A 129 12.81 -10.49 -3.06
N CYS A 130 13.51 -11.62 -2.91
CA CYS A 130 13.57 -12.34 -1.61
C CYS A 130 14.15 -11.47 -0.50
N SER A 131 15.20 -10.71 -0.80
CA SER A 131 15.81 -9.76 0.14
C SER A 131 14.84 -8.65 0.56
N CYS A 132 14.17 -8.01 -0.42
CA CYS A 132 13.18 -6.98 -0.16
C CYS A 132 11.98 -7.51 0.63
N PHE A 133 11.49 -8.70 0.30
CA PHE A 133 10.37 -9.34 0.97
C PHE A 133 10.71 -9.64 2.43
N LYS A 134 11.89 -10.25 2.68
CA LYS A 134 12.36 -10.53 4.03
C LYS A 134 12.53 -9.25 4.85
N HIS A 135 13.09 -8.20 4.25
CA HIS A 135 13.23 -6.90 4.92
C HIS A 135 11.87 -6.29 5.29
N GLN A 136 10.86 -6.41 4.42
CA GLN A 136 9.54 -5.81 4.61
C GLN A 136 8.67 -6.59 5.60
N PHE A 137 8.73 -7.93 5.58
CA PHE A 137 7.83 -8.81 6.34
C PHE A 137 8.51 -9.64 7.42
N GLY A 138 9.82 -9.47 7.63
CA GLY A 138 10.60 -10.16 8.66
C GLY A 138 10.97 -11.63 8.33
N MET A 139 10.42 -12.20 7.24
CA MET A 139 10.63 -13.58 6.84
C MET A 139 10.73 -13.74 5.33
N SER A 140 11.35 -14.81 4.85
CA SER A 140 11.46 -15.09 3.42
C SER A 140 10.10 -15.45 2.80
N PRO A 141 9.92 -15.30 1.46
CA PRO A 141 8.69 -15.70 0.77
C PRO A 141 8.34 -17.18 0.97
N LYS A 142 9.35 -18.04 1.09
CA LYS A 142 9.16 -19.48 1.32
C LYS A 142 8.65 -19.78 2.74
N GLU A 143 9.20 -19.11 3.74
CA GLU A 143 8.73 -19.20 5.13
C GLU A 143 7.31 -18.65 5.27
N PHE A 144 7.05 -17.50 4.63
CA PHE A 144 5.73 -16.88 4.64
C PHE A 144 4.63 -17.80 4.07
N ARG A 145 4.93 -18.50 2.98
CA ARG A 145 3.99 -19.49 2.39
C ARG A 145 3.72 -20.66 3.32
N LYS A 146 4.74 -21.15 4.04
CA LYS A 146 4.58 -22.27 4.96
C LYS A 146 3.70 -21.96 6.18
N GLN A 147 3.59 -20.69 6.58
CA GLN A 147 2.71 -20.27 7.68
C GLN A 147 1.20 -20.31 7.32
N LYS A 148 0.86 -20.58 6.06
CA LYS A 148 -0.52 -20.72 5.57
C LYS A 148 -1.17 -22.04 5.98
N GLY A 149 -0.38 -23.03 6.37
CA GLY A 149 -0.84 -24.35 6.87
C GLY A 149 -0.80 -24.41 8.35
#